data_5d332a836e9d60fe999b3021ffc2eb6f
#
_entry.id   5d332a836e9d60fe999b3021ffc2eb6f
#
_cell.length_a   1.000
_cell.length_b   1.000
_cell.length_c   1.000
_cell.angle_alpha   90.00
_cell.angle_beta   90.00
_cell.angle_gamma   90.00
#
_symmetry.space_group_name_H-M   'P 1'
#
loop_
_entity.id
_entity.type
_entity.pdbx_description
1 polymer ?
#
loop_
_entity_poly.entity_id
_entity_poly.type
_entity_poly.pdbx_seq_one_letter_code
_entity_poly.pdbx_strand_id
1 'polypeptide(L)'
;MFAAAIGLQGCAAPLAPESFDTTAPRLDPMAFFAGQTHSWGLVETPGGAPATHLEVQGQGSIEPDGSLRLVQTIHKGSKTTVRTWRFHRVDAHHYQGSLTDAAGPVRGETWGGLLHIRYAMKGPPGLSMEQWLYLQADGRELVNEDVVRFLGVPVARISELITHETTPAP
;
A
#
# COMPACT_ATOMS: atom_id res chain seq x y z
N MET A 1 23.81 46.87 -11.51
CA MET A 1 23.78 45.42 -11.58
C MET A 1 22.79 44.92 -10.55
N PHE A 2 21.55 44.59 -10.96
CA PHE A 2 20.55 43.98 -10.07
C PHE A 2 20.59 42.47 -10.31
N ALA A 3 20.96 41.70 -9.28
CA ALA A 3 20.87 40.27 -9.30
C ALA A 3 19.42 39.87 -8.91
N ALA A 4 18.66 39.36 -9.87
CA ALA A 4 17.36 38.76 -9.63
C ALA A 4 17.54 37.39 -8.99
N ALA A 5 17.22 37.25 -7.72
CA ALA A 5 17.13 35.97 -7.04
C ALA A 5 15.83 35.27 -7.53
N ILE A 6 15.97 34.29 -8.39
CA ILE A 6 14.86 33.38 -8.77
C ILE A 6 14.66 32.40 -7.62
N GLY A 7 13.67 32.66 -6.76
CA GLY A 7 13.22 31.74 -5.74
C GLY A 7 12.45 30.59 -6.40
N LEU A 8 13.08 29.42 -6.55
CA LEU A 8 12.39 28.17 -6.85
C LEU A 8 11.59 27.73 -5.61
N GLN A 9 10.39 28.24 -5.46
CA GLN A 9 9.40 27.66 -4.54
C GLN A 9 8.69 26.51 -5.28
N GLY A 10 9.33 25.37 -5.32
CA GLY A 10 8.70 24.12 -5.76
C GLY A 10 7.82 23.57 -4.65
N CYS A 11 6.65 24.16 -4.40
CA CYS A 11 5.59 23.45 -3.70
C CYS A 11 5.05 22.38 -4.64
N ALA A 12 5.56 21.15 -4.54
CA ALA A 12 4.90 20.02 -5.17
C ALA A 12 3.49 19.93 -4.57
N ALA A 13 2.47 20.05 -5.43
CA ALA A 13 1.09 19.82 -5.00
C ALA A 13 0.98 18.41 -4.41
N PRO A 14 0.14 18.20 -3.38
CA PRO A 14 -0.13 16.85 -2.88
C PRO A 14 -0.56 15.94 -4.04
N LEU A 15 -0.05 14.72 -4.07
CA LEU A 15 -0.45 13.74 -5.07
C LEU A 15 -1.94 13.42 -4.89
N ALA A 16 -2.73 13.60 -5.94
CA ALA A 16 -4.16 13.34 -5.96
C ALA A 16 -4.42 11.98 -6.61
N PRO A 17 -5.00 10.99 -5.90
CA PRO A 17 -5.22 9.64 -6.43
C PRO A 17 -5.99 9.64 -7.74
N GLU A 18 -7.02 10.49 -7.89
CA GLU A 18 -7.84 10.62 -9.11
C GLU A 18 -7.05 11.05 -10.36
N SER A 19 -5.87 11.61 -10.19
CA SER A 19 -4.99 11.94 -11.35
C SER A 19 -4.51 10.70 -12.11
N PHE A 20 -4.66 9.52 -11.52
CA PHE A 20 -4.30 8.24 -12.13
C PHE A 20 -5.44 7.58 -12.91
N ASP A 21 -6.64 8.15 -13.00
CA ASP A 21 -7.82 7.50 -13.60
C ASP A 21 -7.61 7.04 -15.05
N THR A 22 -6.74 7.71 -15.81
CA THR A 22 -6.42 7.35 -17.20
C THR A 22 -5.27 6.35 -17.33
N THR A 23 -4.62 5.93 -16.24
CA THR A 23 -3.50 4.98 -16.32
C THR A 23 -3.98 3.56 -16.58
N ALA A 24 -3.15 2.79 -17.31
CA ALA A 24 -3.40 1.40 -17.66
C ALA A 24 -2.16 0.55 -17.33
N PRO A 25 -2.35 -0.75 -17.00
CA PRO A 25 -3.64 -1.44 -16.81
C PRO A 25 -4.42 -0.92 -15.60
N ARG A 26 -5.75 -1.14 -15.56
CA ARG A 26 -6.58 -0.81 -14.40
C ARG A 26 -6.44 -1.87 -13.31
N LEU A 27 -6.31 -1.43 -12.08
CA LEU A 27 -6.20 -2.31 -10.91
C LEU A 27 -7.58 -2.63 -10.34
N ASP A 28 -7.90 -3.92 -10.22
CA ASP A 28 -8.92 -4.42 -9.31
C ASP A 28 -8.23 -5.08 -8.11
N PRO A 29 -8.22 -4.42 -6.93
CA PRO A 29 -7.55 -4.97 -5.75
C PRO A 29 -8.14 -6.29 -5.28
N MET A 30 -9.45 -6.50 -5.49
CA MET A 30 -10.11 -7.74 -5.09
C MET A 30 -9.57 -8.92 -5.92
N ALA A 31 -9.41 -8.72 -7.22
CA ALA A 31 -8.85 -9.73 -8.13
C ALA A 31 -7.34 -9.91 -7.91
N PHE A 32 -6.59 -8.81 -7.74
CA PHE A 32 -5.14 -8.87 -7.57
C PHE A 32 -4.72 -9.62 -6.31
N PHE A 33 -5.40 -9.39 -5.19
CA PHE A 33 -5.05 -10.01 -3.91
C PHE A 33 -5.79 -11.33 -3.64
N ALA A 34 -6.68 -11.80 -4.54
CA ALA A 34 -7.24 -13.14 -4.48
C ALA A 34 -6.21 -14.17 -4.98
N GLY A 35 -5.89 -15.19 -4.17
CA GLY A 35 -4.83 -16.15 -4.46
C GLY A 35 -3.57 -15.88 -3.65
N GLN A 36 -2.43 -16.27 -4.21
CA GLN A 36 -1.13 -16.11 -3.55
C GLN A 36 -0.41 -14.86 -4.05
N THR A 37 0.17 -14.14 -3.11
CA THR A 37 1.07 -13.03 -3.40
C THR A 37 2.35 -13.17 -2.62
N HIS A 38 3.44 -12.74 -3.20
CA HIS A 38 4.74 -12.69 -2.53
C HIS A 38 5.35 -11.31 -2.73
N SER A 39 6.00 -10.80 -1.71
CA SER A 39 6.67 -9.51 -1.80
C SER A 39 7.98 -9.46 -1.07
N TRP A 40 8.85 -8.60 -1.57
CA TRP A 40 10.13 -8.24 -0.96
C TRP A 40 10.24 -6.72 -0.88
N GLY A 41 10.77 -6.24 0.22
CA GLY A 41 10.91 -4.82 0.43
C GLY A 41 11.93 -4.44 1.49
N LEU A 42 11.98 -3.15 1.72
CA LEU A 42 12.82 -2.51 2.72
C LEU A 42 11.96 -1.65 3.63
N VAL A 43 12.17 -1.78 4.93
CA VAL A 43 11.78 -0.75 5.89
C VAL A 43 12.92 0.25 5.96
N GLU A 44 12.61 1.51 5.82
CA GLU A 44 13.58 2.61 5.70
C GLU A 44 13.36 3.66 6.79
N THR A 45 14.41 4.38 7.12
CA THR A 45 14.28 5.60 7.92
C THR A 45 13.48 6.66 7.15
N PRO A 46 13.01 7.75 7.80
CA PRO A 46 12.33 8.85 7.11
C PRO A 46 13.13 9.45 5.95
N GLY A 47 14.45 9.41 6.03
CA GLY A 47 15.37 9.90 5.00
C GLY A 47 15.69 8.90 3.89
N GLY A 48 15.07 7.70 3.88
CA GLY A 48 15.24 6.69 2.83
C GLY A 48 16.44 5.75 3.05
N ALA A 49 17.16 5.83 4.19
CA ALA A 49 18.23 4.87 4.46
C ALA A 49 17.64 3.50 4.85
N PRO A 50 18.11 2.38 4.25
CA PRO A 50 17.65 1.04 4.59
C PRO A 50 17.87 0.72 6.07
N ALA A 51 16.85 0.19 6.73
CA ALA A 51 16.89 -0.22 8.13
C ALA A 51 16.71 -1.72 8.30
N THR A 52 15.79 -2.35 7.57
CA THR A 52 15.47 -3.78 7.70
C THR A 52 14.85 -4.32 6.42
N HIS A 53 15.21 -5.55 6.05
CA HIS A 53 14.53 -6.29 4.98
C HIS A 53 13.14 -6.76 5.43
N LEU A 54 12.23 -6.77 4.47
CA LEU A 54 10.86 -7.21 4.60
C LEU A 54 10.56 -8.26 3.55
N GLU A 55 9.93 -9.36 3.95
CA GLU A 55 9.36 -10.37 3.07
C GLU A 55 7.93 -10.66 3.54
N VAL A 56 6.97 -10.72 2.59
CA VAL A 56 5.58 -10.99 2.92
C VAL A 56 5.01 -12.06 2.00
N GLN A 57 4.40 -13.07 2.60
CA GLN A 57 3.62 -14.08 1.90
C GLN A 57 2.14 -13.81 2.17
N GLY A 58 1.36 -13.61 1.11
CA GLY A 58 -0.07 -13.33 1.18
C GLY A 58 -0.91 -14.48 0.63
N GLN A 59 -2.01 -14.78 1.33
CA GLN A 59 -3.04 -15.71 0.88
C GLN A 59 -4.38 -15.02 0.95
N GLY A 60 -4.95 -14.70 -0.21
CA GLY A 60 -6.24 -14.05 -0.35
C GLY A 60 -7.35 -14.99 -0.79
N SER A 61 -8.56 -14.76 -0.30
CA SER A 61 -9.78 -15.44 -0.70
C SER A 61 -10.94 -14.46 -0.78
N ILE A 62 -11.82 -14.66 -1.77
CA ILE A 62 -13.09 -13.94 -1.81
C ILE A 62 -14.10 -14.74 -0.96
N GLU A 63 -14.61 -14.10 0.06
CA GLU A 63 -15.59 -14.68 0.98
C GLU A 63 -17.00 -14.69 0.34
N PRO A 64 -17.97 -15.48 0.89
CA PRO A 64 -19.32 -15.57 0.33
C PRO A 64 -20.08 -14.23 0.26
N ASP A 65 -19.72 -13.26 1.09
CA ASP A 65 -20.28 -11.90 1.07
C ASP A 65 -19.61 -10.97 0.03
N GLY A 66 -18.70 -11.50 -0.77
CA GLY A 66 -17.92 -10.75 -1.77
C GLY A 66 -16.76 -9.95 -1.21
N SER A 67 -16.48 -10.01 0.09
CA SER A 67 -15.31 -9.36 0.67
C SER A 67 -14.03 -10.14 0.38
N LEU A 68 -12.90 -9.46 0.28
CA LEU A 68 -11.58 -10.06 0.24
C LEU A 68 -11.10 -10.28 1.68
N ARG A 69 -10.69 -11.51 2.00
CA ARG A 69 -9.91 -11.84 3.18
C ARG A 69 -8.49 -12.17 2.75
N LEU A 70 -7.51 -11.36 3.17
CA LEU A 70 -6.09 -11.56 2.87
C LEU A 70 -5.33 -11.79 4.18
N VAL A 71 -4.72 -12.98 4.31
CA VAL A 71 -3.81 -13.31 5.41
C VAL A 71 -2.39 -13.11 4.94
N GLN A 72 -1.60 -12.35 5.68
CA GLN A 72 -0.21 -12.09 5.37
C GLN A 72 0.69 -12.59 6.49
N THR A 73 1.69 -13.40 6.12
CA THR A 73 2.83 -13.74 6.97
C THR A 73 3.98 -12.82 6.63
N ILE A 74 4.45 -12.05 7.61
CA ILE A 74 5.44 -10.99 7.43
C ILE A 74 6.71 -11.37 8.16
N HIS A 75 7.80 -11.46 7.43
CA HIS A 75 9.15 -11.65 7.94
C HIS A 75 9.89 -10.31 7.89
N LYS A 76 10.20 -9.74 9.05
CA LYS A 76 10.93 -8.48 9.18
C LYS A 76 12.15 -8.67 10.10
N GLY A 77 13.34 -8.77 9.51
CA GLY A 77 14.55 -9.18 10.24
C GLY A 77 14.35 -10.55 10.87
N SER A 78 14.50 -10.66 12.19
CA SER A 78 14.28 -11.91 12.93
C SER A 78 12.84 -12.13 13.42
N LYS A 79 11.93 -11.20 13.13
CA LYS A 79 10.54 -11.27 13.61
C LYS A 79 9.62 -11.78 12.51
N THR A 80 8.73 -12.71 12.88
CA THR A 80 7.61 -13.15 12.04
C THR A 80 6.31 -12.76 12.71
N THR A 81 5.42 -12.14 11.94
CA THR A 81 4.08 -11.75 12.39
C THR A 81 3.03 -12.13 11.36
N VAL A 82 1.81 -12.34 11.79
CA VAL A 82 0.67 -12.60 10.91
C VAL A 82 -0.34 -11.49 11.08
N ARG A 83 -0.83 -10.97 9.96
CA ARG A 83 -1.94 -10.00 9.95
C ARG A 83 -3.01 -10.41 8.97
N THR A 84 -4.22 -9.97 9.19
CA THR A 84 -5.36 -10.27 8.33
C THR A 84 -6.05 -8.97 7.93
N TRP A 85 -6.23 -8.81 6.63
CA TRP A 85 -7.10 -7.80 6.02
C TRP A 85 -8.46 -8.39 5.74
N ARG A 86 -9.50 -7.58 5.88
CA ARG A 86 -10.82 -7.77 5.29
C ARG A 86 -11.19 -6.51 4.56
N PHE A 87 -11.55 -6.63 3.30
CA PHE A 87 -11.73 -5.48 2.41
C PHE A 87 -12.97 -5.71 1.55
N HIS A 88 -13.85 -4.73 1.44
CA HIS A 88 -15.01 -4.79 0.58
C HIS A 88 -15.13 -3.52 -0.27
N ARG A 89 -15.70 -3.67 -1.45
CA ARG A 89 -15.95 -2.56 -2.37
C ARG A 89 -17.18 -1.80 -1.89
N VAL A 90 -17.06 -0.47 -1.77
CA VAL A 90 -18.17 0.44 -1.40
C VAL A 90 -18.84 0.97 -2.68
N ASP A 91 -18.02 1.40 -3.66
CA ASP A 91 -18.46 1.89 -4.97
C ASP A 91 -17.40 1.62 -6.04
N ALA A 92 -17.46 2.30 -7.19
CA ALA A 92 -16.55 2.08 -8.31
C ALA A 92 -15.07 2.32 -7.95
N HIS A 93 -14.81 3.21 -7.02
CA HIS A 93 -13.44 3.64 -6.67
C HIS A 93 -13.09 3.36 -5.22
N HIS A 94 -14.06 3.28 -4.32
CA HIS A 94 -13.80 3.24 -2.88
C HIS A 94 -13.97 1.85 -2.28
N TYR A 95 -13.10 1.58 -1.33
CA TYR A 95 -13.05 0.35 -0.54
C TYR A 95 -12.99 0.68 0.94
N GLN A 96 -13.57 -0.18 1.75
CA GLN A 96 -13.50 -0.09 3.19
C GLN A 96 -13.21 -1.46 3.79
N GLY A 97 -12.54 -1.49 4.94
CA GLY A 97 -12.22 -2.75 5.57
C GLY A 97 -11.63 -2.60 6.95
N SER A 98 -11.04 -3.68 7.39
CA SER A 98 -10.31 -3.78 8.64
C SER A 98 -8.96 -4.46 8.43
N LEU A 99 -8.05 -4.20 9.35
CA LEU A 99 -6.74 -4.83 9.41
C LEU A 99 -6.43 -5.14 10.87
N THR A 100 -5.81 -6.29 11.14
CA THR A 100 -5.43 -6.71 12.49
C THR A 100 -4.62 -5.63 13.23
N ASP A 101 -3.76 -4.90 12.50
CA ASP A 101 -2.87 -3.88 13.05
C ASP A 101 -3.46 -2.46 12.99
N ALA A 102 -4.68 -2.28 12.46
CA ALA A 102 -5.34 -0.99 12.43
C ALA A 102 -6.09 -0.71 13.74
N ALA A 103 -6.06 0.54 14.17
CA ALA A 103 -6.80 1.03 15.35
C ALA A 103 -8.25 1.45 15.01
N GLY A 104 -8.65 1.35 13.73
CA GLY A 104 -9.97 1.72 13.24
C GLY A 104 -10.19 1.22 11.82
N PRO A 105 -11.18 1.77 11.10
CA PRO A 105 -11.45 1.35 9.73
C PRO A 105 -10.29 1.67 8.80
N VAL A 106 -10.05 0.78 7.85
CA VAL A 106 -9.14 0.97 6.72
C VAL A 106 -9.95 1.54 5.54
N ARG A 107 -9.42 2.54 4.87
CA ARG A 107 -10.02 3.13 3.67
C ARG A 107 -9.05 2.99 2.51
N GLY A 108 -9.58 2.56 1.38
CA GLY A 108 -8.84 2.45 0.13
C GLY A 108 -9.60 3.09 -1.01
N GLU A 109 -8.89 3.53 -2.03
CA GLU A 109 -9.44 4.03 -3.28
C GLU A 109 -8.57 3.58 -4.45
N THR A 110 -9.22 3.30 -5.60
CA THR A 110 -8.51 2.92 -6.83
C THR A 110 -8.82 3.89 -7.96
N TRP A 111 -7.77 4.27 -8.70
CA TRP A 111 -7.86 5.12 -9.87
C TRP A 111 -6.87 4.59 -10.91
N GLY A 112 -7.37 4.13 -12.07
CA GLY A 112 -6.51 3.49 -13.05
C GLY A 112 -5.70 2.34 -12.47
N GLY A 113 -4.39 2.41 -12.55
CA GLY A 113 -3.45 1.42 -11.98
C GLY A 113 -3.04 1.66 -10.53
N LEU A 114 -3.64 2.65 -9.85
CA LEU A 114 -3.31 2.99 -8.47
C LEU A 114 -4.30 2.38 -7.48
N LEU A 115 -3.79 1.86 -6.36
CA LEU A 115 -4.52 1.65 -5.11
C LEU A 115 -3.87 2.50 -4.01
N HIS A 116 -4.65 3.38 -3.40
CA HIS A 116 -4.23 4.22 -2.28
C HIS A 116 -4.96 3.80 -1.02
N ILE A 117 -4.25 3.51 0.07
CA ILE A 117 -4.81 3.01 1.34
C ILE A 117 -4.35 3.90 2.48
N ARG A 118 -5.27 4.18 3.41
CA ARG A 118 -4.97 4.94 4.63
C ARG A 118 -5.65 4.33 5.85
N TYR A 119 -4.92 4.27 6.97
CA TYR A 119 -5.47 3.83 8.25
C TYR A 119 -4.65 4.33 9.45
N ALA A 120 -5.33 4.43 10.61
CA ALA A 120 -4.65 4.59 11.89
C ALA A 120 -4.10 3.23 12.33
N MET A 121 -2.85 3.18 12.76
CA MET A 121 -2.20 1.97 13.24
C MET A 121 -2.46 1.77 14.74
N LYS A 122 -2.47 0.50 15.20
CA LYS A 122 -2.38 0.18 16.62
C LYS A 122 -1.02 0.63 17.17
N GLY A 123 -1.04 1.26 18.34
CA GLY A 123 0.15 1.80 18.99
C GLY A 123 -0.13 3.17 19.61
N PRO A 124 0.87 4.05 19.70
CA PRO A 124 0.67 5.39 20.22
C PRO A 124 -0.40 6.16 19.41
N PRO A 125 -1.28 6.94 20.06
CA PRO A 125 -2.24 7.81 19.36
C PRO A 125 -1.52 8.72 18.36
N GLY A 126 -2.08 8.86 17.15
CA GLY A 126 -1.47 9.65 16.07
C GLY A 126 -0.53 8.88 15.15
N LEU A 127 -0.36 7.57 15.36
CA LEU A 127 0.36 6.71 14.41
C LEU A 127 -0.56 6.32 13.26
N SER A 128 -0.11 6.52 12.02
CA SER A 128 -0.87 6.24 10.81
C SER A 128 0.01 5.66 9.72
N MET A 129 -0.63 4.94 8.80
CA MET A 129 -0.03 4.38 7.58
C MET A 129 -0.76 4.94 6.37
N GLU A 130 0.00 5.29 5.37
CA GLU A 130 -0.46 5.65 4.03
C GLU A 130 0.32 4.82 3.02
N GLN A 131 -0.39 4.13 2.11
CA GLN A 131 0.18 3.20 1.13
C GLN A 131 -0.24 3.62 -0.27
N TRP A 132 0.72 3.63 -1.18
CA TRP A 132 0.56 3.94 -2.59
C TRP A 132 1.05 2.74 -3.41
N LEU A 133 0.11 1.97 -3.99
CA LEU A 133 0.41 0.76 -4.73
C LEU A 133 0.15 1.01 -6.22
N TYR A 134 1.19 0.86 -7.03
CA TYR A 134 1.18 1.16 -8.46
C TYR A 134 1.29 -0.13 -9.27
N LEU A 135 0.22 -0.48 -9.99
CA LEU A 135 0.20 -1.65 -10.87
C LEU A 135 1.17 -1.44 -12.03
N GLN A 136 2.04 -2.42 -12.24
CA GLN A 136 3.01 -2.40 -13.33
C GLN A 136 2.35 -2.79 -14.65
N ALA A 137 3.02 -2.51 -15.78
CA ALA A 137 2.47 -2.68 -17.13
C ALA A 137 2.09 -4.13 -17.46
N ASP A 138 2.69 -5.12 -16.80
CA ASP A 138 2.36 -6.53 -16.96
C ASP A 138 1.08 -6.97 -16.24
N GLY A 139 0.51 -6.10 -15.37
CA GLY A 139 -0.68 -6.36 -14.58
C GLY A 139 -0.50 -7.38 -13.45
N ARG A 140 0.73 -7.78 -13.14
CA ARG A 140 1.06 -8.85 -12.20
C ARG A 140 1.86 -8.39 -10.98
N GLU A 141 2.42 -7.22 -11.06
CA GLU A 141 3.26 -6.64 -10.01
C GLU A 141 2.72 -5.29 -9.55
N LEU A 142 2.83 -5.04 -8.24
CA LEU A 142 2.58 -3.74 -7.63
C LEU A 142 3.89 -3.24 -7.00
N VAL A 143 4.27 -2.02 -7.33
CA VAL A 143 5.24 -1.28 -6.52
C VAL A 143 4.46 -0.56 -5.43
N ASN A 144 4.83 -0.81 -4.19
CA ASN A 144 4.20 -0.24 -3.01
C ASN A 144 5.16 0.71 -2.30
N GLU A 145 4.71 1.94 -2.10
CA GLU A 145 5.41 3.01 -1.40
C GLU A 145 4.59 3.43 -0.18
N ASP A 146 5.10 3.09 1.01
CA ASP A 146 4.40 3.36 2.26
C ASP A 146 5.09 4.45 3.06
N VAL A 147 4.29 5.24 3.77
CA VAL A 147 4.77 6.20 4.74
C VAL A 147 4.07 5.97 6.07
N VAL A 148 4.85 5.67 7.11
CA VAL A 148 4.39 5.68 8.49
C VAL A 148 4.59 7.08 9.05
N ARG A 149 3.51 7.65 9.61
CA ARG A 149 3.55 8.99 10.24
C ARG A 149 3.19 8.90 11.73
N PHE A 150 3.85 9.67 12.54
CA PHE A 150 3.46 9.94 13.92
C PHE A 150 3.13 11.41 14.06
N LEU A 151 1.88 11.72 14.44
CA LEU A 151 1.35 13.10 14.52
C LEU A 151 1.60 13.91 13.22
N GLY A 152 1.44 13.24 12.06
CA GLY A 152 1.65 13.84 10.74
C GLY A 152 3.10 13.86 10.24
N VAL A 153 4.09 13.60 11.11
CA VAL A 153 5.51 13.59 10.74
C VAL A 153 5.93 12.21 10.27
N PRO A 154 6.57 12.04 9.09
CA PRO A 154 7.12 10.76 8.66
C PRO A 154 8.15 10.20 9.65
N VAL A 155 7.95 8.94 10.09
CA VAL A 155 8.86 8.24 11.02
C VAL A 155 9.47 6.99 10.43
N ALA A 156 8.88 6.44 9.35
CA ALA A 156 9.44 5.35 8.55
C ALA A 156 8.84 5.38 7.15
N ARG A 157 9.53 4.72 6.20
CA ARG A 157 9.05 4.40 4.86
C ARG A 157 9.15 2.90 4.63
N ILE A 158 8.36 2.38 3.70
CA ILE A 158 8.48 1.00 3.22
C ILE A 158 8.36 1.05 1.71
N SER A 159 9.34 0.45 1.04
CA SER A 159 9.31 0.24 -0.41
C SER A 159 9.25 -1.27 -0.66
N GLU A 160 8.28 -1.72 -1.44
CA GLU A 160 7.98 -3.14 -1.59
C GLU A 160 7.56 -3.46 -3.02
N LEU A 161 8.05 -4.56 -3.58
CA LEU A 161 7.56 -5.15 -4.82
C LEU A 161 6.68 -6.34 -4.48
N ILE A 162 5.41 -6.29 -4.85
CA ILE A 162 4.42 -7.35 -4.60
C ILE A 162 4.11 -8.03 -5.93
N THR A 163 4.32 -9.34 -6.00
CA THR A 163 4.01 -10.16 -7.18
C THR A 163 2.80 -11.05 -6.89
N HIS A 164 1.84 -11.06 -7.81
CA HIS A 164 0.76 -12.04 -7.81
C HIS A 164 1.28 -13.35 -8.40
N GLU A 165 1.27 -14.40 -7.60
CA GLU A 165 1.69 -15.73 -8.05
C GLU A 165 0.57 -16.41 -8.84
N THR A 166 0.79 -16.62 -10.13
CA THR A 166 -0.10 -17.48 -10.90
C THR A 166 0.20 -18.92 -10.53
N THR A 167 -0.78 -19.64 -9.95
CA THR A 167 -0.68 -21.09 -9.84
C THR A 167 -0.44 -21.67 -11.25
N PRO A 168 0.64 -22.44 -11.49
CA PRO A 168 0.78 -23.13 -12.76
C PRO A 168 -0.48 -23.94 -13.03
N ALA A 169 -1.06 -23.81 -14.22
CA ALA A 169 -2.15 -24.67 -14.63
C ALA A 169 -1.68 -26.13 -14.56
N PRO A 170 -2.49 -27.07 -14.02
CA PRO A 170 -2.14 -28.47 -13.93
C PRO A 170 -1.96 -29.13 -15.29
#